data_e51273c7a4153a5063aec3ce29bf7a86
#
_entry.id   e51273c7a4153a5063aec3ce29bf7a86
#
_cell.length_a   1.000
_cell.length_b   1.000
_cell.length_c   1.000
_cell.angle_alpha   90.00
_cell.angle_beta   90.00
_cell.angle_gamma   90.00
#
_symmetry.space_group_name_H-M   'P 1'
#
loop_
_entity.id
_entity.type
_entity.pdbx_description
1 polymer ?
#
loop_
_entity_poly.entity_id
_entity_poly.type
_entity_poly.pdbx_seq_one_letter_code
_entity_poly.pdbx_strand_id
1 'polypeptide(L)'
;MRFTCEKNQLLQGLNIASRTVAVKSSLSLIEGILCRAGNGIFLTGYNMETGITYEIDADVKEPGECILPAKLFGDIVRRLPEGPVTVVVDLSLIHI
;
A
#
# COMPACT_ATOMS: atom_id res chain seq x y z
N MET A 1 7.96 -8.88 5.47
CA MET A 1 6.82 -8.97 4.53
C MET A 1 7.33 -9.00 3.10
N ARG A 2 6.85 -9.94 2.32
CA ARG A 2 7.23 -10.06 0.91
C ARG A 2 6.03 -10.56 0.10
N PHE A 3 5.70 -9.86 -0.97
CA PHE A 3 4.61 -10.28 -1.84
C PHE A 3 4.83 -9.80 -3.27
N THR A 4 4.18 -10.48 -4.21
CA THR A 4 4.17 -10.12 -5.63
C THR A 4 2.74 -9.96 -6.11
N CYS A 5 2.46 -8.86 -6.80
CA CYS A 5 1.15 -8.59 -7.38
C CYS A 5 1.31 -7.82 -8.69
N GLU A 6 0.22 -7.68 -9.44
CA GLU A 6 0.23 -6.87 -10.66
C GLU A 6 0.28 -5.38 -10.32
N LYS A 7 1.10 -4.63 -11.05
CA LYS A 7 1.24 -3.19 -10.87
C LYS A 7 -0.12 -2.48 -10.91
N ASN A 8 -0.95 -2.81 -11.89
CA ASN A 8 -2.22 -2.11 -12.08
C ASN A 8 -3.17 -2.34 -10.91
N GLN A 9 -3.19 -3.54 -10.34
CA GLN A 9 -4.01 -3.82 -9.17
C GLN A 9 -3.50 -3.10 -7.93
N LEU A 10 -2.18 -3.09 -7.75
CA LEU A 10 -1.57 -2.38 -6.63
C LEU A 10 -1.84 -0.88 -6.72
N LEU A 11 -1.67 -0.30 -7.90
CA LEU A 11 -1.91 1.11 -8.13
C LEU A 11 -3.38 1.48 -7.90
N GLN A 12 -4.30 0.65 -8.35
CA GLN A 12 -5.72 0.87 -8.13
C GLN A 12 -6.06 0.84 -6.64
N GLY A 13 -5.53 -0.13 -5.91
CA GLY A 13 -5.74 -0.22 -4.46
C GLY A 13 -5.17 0.97 -3.72
N LEU A 14 -3.97 1.42 -4.10
CA LEU A 14 -3.36 2.60 -3.52
C LEU A 14 -4.19 3.86 -3.78
N ASN A 15 -4.71 4.02 -4.99
CA ASN A 15 -5.55 5.17 -5.33
C ASN A 15 -6.84 5.19 -4.51
N ILE A 16 -7.47 4.04 -4.34
CA ILE A 16 -8.71 3.92 -3.57
C ILE A 16 -8.45 4.20 -2.09
N ALA A 17 -7.43 3.59 -1.52
CA ALA A 17 -7.09 3.79 -0.11
C ALA A 17 -6.66 5.23 0.16
N SER A 18 -5.95 5.86 -0.79
CA SER A 18 -5.48 7.23 -0.65
C SER A 18 -6.61 8.26 -0.59
N ARG A 19 -7.78 7.92 -1.13
CA ARG A 19 -8.93 8.84 -1.11
C ARG A 19 -9.45 9.11 0.30
N THR A 20 -9.20 8.19 1.23
CA THR A 20 -9.62 8.35 2.61
C THR A 20 -8.55 8.92 3.50
N VAL A 21 -7.32 9.03 3.00
CA VAL A 21 -6.24 9.68 3.74
C VAL A 21 -6.52 11.18 3.75
N ALA A 22 -6.40 11.80 4.93
CA ALA A 22 -6.74 13.20 5.10
C ALA A 22 -5.75 14.10 4.34
N VAL A 23 -6.21 14.61 3.20
CA VAL A 23 -5.38 15.40 2.28
C VAL A 23 -4.93 16.72 2.90
N LYS A 24 -5.70 17.24 3.85
CA LYS A 24 -5.44 18.53 4.48
C LYS A 24 -4.84 18.42 5.87
N SER A 25 -4.41 17.23 6.25
CA SER A 25 -3.80 17.04 7.56
C SER A 25 -2.40 17.64 7.58
N SER A 26 -2.10 18.40 8.62
CA SER A 26 -0.74 18.83 8.90
C SER A 26 0.09 17.74 9.57
N LEU A 27 -0.53 16.63 9.91
CA LEU A 27 0.14 15.50 10.56
C LEU A 27 0.48 14.46 9.51
N SER A 28 1.77 14.33 9.19
CA SER A 28 2.26 13.39 8.19
C SER A 28 1.92 11.92 8.52
N LEU A 29 1.66 11.63 9.79
CA LEU A 29 1.29 10.28 10.24
C LEU A 29 -0.05 9.81 9.68
N ILE A 30 -0.92 10.73 9.26
CA ILE A 30 -2.25 10.39 8.74
C ILE A 30 -2.20 10.10 7.24
N GLU A 31 -1.07 10.35 6.59
CA GLU A 31 -0.88 10.11 5.16
C GLU A 31 -0.44 8.68 4.83
N GLY A 32 -0.34 7.83 5.83
CA GLY A 32 0.06 6.43 5.64
C GLY A 32 -1.10 5.52 5.29
N ILE A 33 -0.79 4.48 4.54
CA ILE A 33 -1.73 3.41 4.24
C ILE A 33 -1.25 2.16 4.95
N LEU A 34 -2.14 1.55 5.74
CA LEU A 34 -1.82 0.28 6.38
C LEU A 34 -1.86 -0.83 5.33
N CYS A 35 -0.76 -1.53 5.17
CA CYS A 35 -0.64 -2.67 4.26
C CYS A 35 -0.48 -3.94 5.08
N ARG A 36 -1.40 -4.89 4.89
CA ARG A 36 -1.33 -6.19 5.53
C ARG A 36 -1.24 -7.28 4.48
N ALA A 37 -0.27 -8.18 4.64
CA ALA A 37 -0.07 -9.32 3.78
C ALA A 37 -0.38 -10.61 4.54
N GLY A 38 -1.29 -11.40 4.02
CA GLY A 38 -1.69 -12.68 4.60
C GLY A 38 -2.21 -13.58 3.49
N ASN A 39 -3.52 -13.78 3.42
CA ASN A 39 -4.15 -14.52 2.33
C ASN A 39 -4.35 -13.68 1.07
N GLY A 40 -3.77 -12.51 1.03
CA GLY A 40 -3.84 -11.51 -0.01
C GLY A 40 -3.27 -10.23 0.57
N ILE A 41 -3.39 -9.15 -0.17
CA ILE A 41 -2.93 -7.84 0.30
C ILE A 41 -4.14 -6.98 0.62
N PHE A 42 -4.15 -6.41 1.81
CA PHE A 42 -5.21 -5.52 2.27
C PHE A 42 -4.60 -4.14 2.50
N LEU A 43 -5.08 -3.16 1.73
CA LEU A 43 -4.66 -1.77 1.85
C LEU A 43 -5.77 -0.98 2.53
N THR A 44 -5.45 -0.37 3.67
CA THR A 44 -6.42 0.38 4.45
C THR A 44 -5.98 1.83 4.59
N GLY A 45 -6.83 2.73 4.13
CA GLY A 45 -6.64 4.17 4.33
C GLY A 45 -7.62 4.68 5.37
N TYR A 46 -7.18 5.61 6.19
CA TYR A 46 -8.01 6.23 7.22
C TYR A 46 -7.99 7.74 7.09
N ASN A 47 -9.15 8.34 7.29
CA ASN A 47 -9.22 9.73 7.73
C ASN A 47 -9.80 9.71 9.15
N MET A 48 -10.16 10.86 9.70
CA MET A 48 -10.65 10.93 11.09
C MET A 48 -12.04 10.31 11.28
N GLU A 49 -12.78 10.04 10.21
CA GLU A 49 -14.17 9.60 10.27
C GLU A 49 -14.43 8.28 9.59
N THR A 50 -13.67 7.97 8.53
CA THR A 50 -13.90 6.77 7.73
C THR A 50 -12.60 6.06 7.40
N GLY A 51 -12.72 4.75 7.19
CA GLY A 51 -11.64 3.93 6.68
C GLY A 51 -12.13 3.11 5.50
N ILE A 52 -11.26 2.90 4.52
CA ILE A 52 -11.54 2.03 3.39
C ILE A 52 -10.44 0.98 3.32
N THR A 53 -10.86 -0.28 3.23
CA THR A 53 -9.94 -1.40 3.01
C THR A 53 -10.18 -1.95 1.62
N TYR A 54 -9.11 -2.07 0.85
CA TYR A 54 -9.14 -2.63 -0.49
C TYR A 54 -8.27 -3.88 -0.55
N GLU A 55 -8.86 -4.98 -1.04
CA GLU A 55 -8.17 -6.26 -1.13
C GLU A 55 -7.59 -6.45 -2.53
N ILE A 56 -6.35 -6.92 -2.60
CA ILE A 56 -5.65 -7.21 -3.83
C ILE A 56 -5.18 -8.65 -3.81
N ASP A 57 -5.42 -9.37 -4.91
CA ASP A 57 -4.84 -10.70 -5.09
C ASP A 57 -3.34 -10.60 -5.26
N ALA A 58 -2.61 -11.38 -4.48
CA ALA A 58 -1.17 -11.34 -4.51
C ALA A 58 -0.59 -12.69 -4.09
N ASP A 59 0.62 -12.95 -4.55
CA ASP A 59 1.41 -14.09 -4.10
C ASP A 59 2.23 -13.64 -2.89
N VAL A 60 1.78 -13.99 -1.70
CA VAL A 60 2.42 -13.59 -0.46
C VAL A 60 3.42 -14.67 -0.03
N LYS A 61 4.70 -14.32 -0.06
CA LYS A 61 5.78 -15.21 0.37
C LYS A 61 6.04 -15.12 1.87
N GLU A 62 5.97 -13.91 2.41
CA GLU A 62 6.17 -13.66 3.85
C GLU A 62 5.06 -12.73 4.31
N PRO A 63 4.19 -13.18 5.24
CA PRO A 63 3.14 -12.31 5.77
C PRO A 63 3.70 -11.21 6.66
N GLY A 64 2.90 -10.24 6.96
CA GLY A 64 3.27 -9.14 7.83
C GLY A 64 2.37 -7.95 7.61
N GLU A 65 2.71 -6.85 8.29
CA GLU A 65 2.01 -5.59 8.09
C GLU A 65 2.95 -4.41 8.31
N CYS A 66 2.65 -3.31 7.63
CA CYS A 66 3.40 -2.08 7.79
C CYS A 66 2.55 -0.90 7.33
N ILE A 67 3.01 0.30 7.65
CA ILE A 67 2.38 1.52 7.16
C ILE A 67 3.25 2.05 6.03
N LEU A 68 2.63 2.26 4.86
CA LEU A 68 3.30 2.76 3.67
C LEU A 68 2.96 4.25 3.49
N PRO A 69 3.95 5.09 3.15
CA PRO A 69 3.67 6.48 2.82
C PRO A 69 2.89 6.55 1.50
N ALA A 70 1.64 7.01 1.58
CA ALA A 70 0.70 6.92 0.47
C ALA A 70 1.22 7.58 -0.80
N LYS A 71 1.67 8.84 -0.68
CA LYS A 71 2.09 9.61 -1.84
C LYS A 71 3.40 9.10 -2.44
N LEU A 72 4.39 8.88 -1.59
CA LEU A 72 5.71 8.44 -2.05
C LEU A 72 5.63 7.05 -2.69
N PHE A 73 4.96 6.13 -2.01
CA PHE A 73 4.82 4.76 -2.50
C PHE A 73 4.02 4.72 -3.81
N GLY A 74 2.93 5.50 -3.88
CA GLY A 74 2.15 5.60 -5.10
C GLY A 74 2.94 6.15 -6.27
N ASP A 75 3.76 7.17 -6.05
CA ASP A 75 4.60 7.75 -7.09
C ASP A 75 5.64 6.75 -7.60
N ILE A 76 6.22 5.97 -6.70
CA ILE A 76 7.17 4.93 -7.08
C ILE A 76 6.48 3.86 -7.94
N VAL A 77 5.33 3.38 -7.51
CA VAL A 77 4.59 2.34 -8.23
C VAL A 77 4.18 2.81 -9.63
N ARG A 78 3.76 4.07 -9.78
CA ARG A 78 3.40 4.61 -11.10
C ARG A 78 4.53 4.58 -12.10
N ARG A 79 5.77 4.68 -11.63
CA ARG A 79 6.96 4.71 -12.49
C ARG A 79 7.48 3.33 -12.86
N LEU A 80 6.95 2.28 -12.25
CA LEU A 80 7.37 0.92 -12.56
C LEU A 80 6.79 0.48 -13.90
N PRO A 81 7.48 -0.42 -14.62
CA PRO A 81 6.90 -0.99 -15.83
C PRO A 81 5.67 -1.84 -15.50
N GLU A 82 4.79 -2.01 -16.47
CA GLU A 82 3.63 -2.87 -16.31
C GLU A 82 4.06 -4.32 -16.09
N GLY A 83 3.23 -5.05 -15.36
CA GLY A 83 3.46 -6.45 -15.06
C GLY A 83 3.59 -6.69 -13.56
N PRO A 84 4.20 -7.82 -13.18
CA PRO A 84 4.31 -8.18 -11.77
C PRO A 84 5.31 -7.28 -11.03
N VAL A 85 4.94 -6.92 -9.80
CA VAL A 85 5.76 -6.11 -8.91
C VAL A 85 5.96 -6.88 -7.62
N THR A 86 7.20 -7.01 -7.18
CA THR A 86 7.54 -7.62 -5.89
C THR A 86 7.87 -6.54 -4.89
N VAL A 87 7.19 -6.57 -3.75
CA VAL A 87 7.42 -5.63 -2.66
C VAL A 87 8.02 -6.39 -1.49
N VAL A 88 9.15 -5.89 -1.00
CA VAL A 88 9.84 -6.46 0.16
C VAL A 88 9.96 -5.38 1.22
N VAL A 89 9.45 -5.67 2.40
CA VAL A 89 9.54 -4.77 3.55
C VAL A 89 10.25 -5.50 4.66
N ASP A 90 11.37 -4.98 5.09
CA ASP A 90 12.04 -5.47 6.28
C ASP A 90 12.04 -4.37 7.36
N LEU A 91 12.77 -4.59 8.46
CA LEU A 91 12.67 -3.75 9.64
C LEU A 91 13.00 -2.27 9.42
N SER A 92 13.75 -1.93 8.38
CA SER A 92 14.21 -0.56 8.19
C SER A 92 14.06 -0.05 6.76
N LEU A 93 13.77 -0.91 5.78
CA LEU A 93 13.77 -0.56 4.37
C LEU A 93 12.62 -1.19 3.62
N ILE A 94 12.11 -0.44 2.63
CA ILE A 94 11.13 -0.92 1.68
C ILE A 94 11.82 -1.06 0.32
N HIS A 95 11.73 -2.24 -0.26
CA HIS A 95 12.29 -2.54 -1.59
C HIS A 95 11.17 -2.92 -2.55
N ILE A 96 11.29 -2.46 -3.76
CA ILE A 96 10.33 -2.77 -4.81
C ILE A 96 11.04 -3.38 -6.01
#